data_5488c98868f68fa0258ac5532d0f7507
#
_entry.id   5488c98868f68fa0258ac5532d0f7507
#
_cell.length_a   1.000
_cell.length_b   1.000
_cell.length_c   1.000
_cell.angle_alpha   90.00
_cell.angle_beta   90.00
_cell.angle_gamma   90.00
#
_symmetry.space_group_name_H-M   'P 1'
#
loop_
_entity.id
_entity.type
_entity.pdbx_description
1 polymer ?
#
loop_
_entity_poly.entity_id
_entity_poly.type
_entity_poly.pdbx_seq_one_letter_code
_entity_poly.pdbx_strand_id
1 'polypeptide(L)'
;MHPLHSTKSSLTNYNCNLHLATKLQTVKMLNAEIIAVIEELAPRSLQESWDNTGWQVGNPLAECTGALLCLDVTPEVVLEARDCGCNLVISHHPLIFKGLKQITGATLQQQAILHAISEGISIYSSHTAVDNARGGVSYAMAAKLGVRVLGTLAPRMPATWQQLNVIVPRDKASDLREALIDVGAGATADPRYDSCTFTIGGRGSFRALDGASPAVGDIEALEDDTDEVLLQMPVPVRLISKVCST
;
A
#
# COMPACT_ATOMS: atom_id res chain seq x y z
N MET A 1 -4.83 -56.20 -27.51
CA MET A 1 -5.05 -55.92 -26.08
C MET A 1 -3.71 -55.57 -25.46
N HIS A 2 -3.42 -54.29 -25.28
CA HIS A 2 -2.27 -53.82 -24.52
C HIS A 2 -2.81 -53.02 -23.33
N PRO A 3 -2.31 -53.22 -22.11
CA PRO A 3 -2.76 -52.45 -20.95
C PRO A 3 -2.08 -51.09 -20.90
N LEU A 4 -2.89 -50.06 -20.67
CA LEU A 4 -2.48 -48.68 -20.41
C LEU A 4 -1.80 -48.60 -19.04
N HIS A 5 -0.53 -48.25 -19.01
CA HIS A 5 0.18 -47.91 -17.79
C HIS A 5 -0.29 -46.53 -17.28
N SER A 6 -0.92 -46.53 -16.12
CA SER A 6 -1.21 -45.36 -15.32
C SER A 6 0.09 -44.84 -14.72
N THR A 7 0.57 -43.71 -15.20
CA THR A 7 1.63 -42.93 -14.53
C THR A 7 1.02 -42.09 -13.41
N LYS A 8 1.16 -42.55 -12.18
CA LYS A 8 0.93 -41.75 -10.99
C LYS A 8 1.99 -40.62 -10.96
N SER A 9 1.55 -39.40 -11.13
CA SER A 9 2.40 -38.21 -10.85
C SER A 9 2.67 -38.16 -9.34
N SER A 10 3.93 -38.30 -8.97
CA SER A 10 4.41 -38.07 -7.61
C SER A 10 4.31 -36.61 -7.30
N LEU A 11 3.36 -36.23 -6.45
CA LEU A 11 3.39 -34.93 -5.76
C LEU A 11 4.64 -34.90 -4.86
N THR A 12 5.59 -34.08 -5.22
CA THR A 12 6.77 -33.84 -4.41
C THR A 12 6.33 -33.04 -3.18
N ASN A 13 6.29 -33.72 -2.03
CA ASN A 13 6.13 -33.08 -0.73
C ASN A 13 7.31 -32.14 -0.48
N TYR A 14 7.10 -30.85 -0.56
CA TYR A 14 8.02 -29.87 0.01
C TYR A 14 7.85 -29.90 1.53
N ASN A 15 8.60 -30.76 2.20
CA ASN A 15 8.79 -30.70 3.65
C ASN A 15 9.55 -29.42 3.98
N CYS A 16 8.86 -28.45 4.54
CA CYS A 16 9.47 -27.27 5.13
C CYS A 16 10.04 -27.65 6.53
N ASN A 17 11.14 -28.43 6.55
CA ASN A 17 11.94 -28.66 7.74
C ASN A 17 13.15 -27.72 7.70
N LEU A 18 12.98 -26.50 8.18
CA LEU A 18 14.12 -25.65 8.56
C LEU A 18 14.16 -25.53 10.08
N HIS A 19 14.77 -26.55 10.73
CA HIS A 19 15.26 -26.40 12.10
C HIS A 19 16.64 -25.74 12.05
N LEU A 20 16.68 -24.43 12.11
CA LEU A 20 17.84 -23.68 12.57
C LEU A 20 17.41 -22.88 13.79
N ALA A 21 17.57 -23.50 14.96
CA ALA A 21 17.43 -22.83 16.24
C ALA A 21 18.66 -21.92 16.47
N THR A 22 18.62 -20.75 15.90
CA THR A 22 19.37 -19.60 16.38
C THR A 22 18.39 -18.69 17.08
N LYS A 23 18.61 -18.32 18.35
CA LYS A 23 17.89 -17.28 19.06
C LYS A 23 18.13 -15.94 18.37
N LEU A 24 17.51 -15.75 17.21
CA LEU A 24 17.25 -14.43 16.65
C LEU A 24 16.12 -13.84 17.51
N GLN A 25 16.34 -12.66 18.09
CA GLN A 25 15.24 -11.84 18.55
C GLN A 25 14.29 -11.71 17.37
N THR A 26 13.12 -12.34 17.47
CA THR A 26 12.07 -12.24 16.47
C THR A 26 11.62 -10.79 16.46
N VAL A 27 12.05 -10.05 15.45
CA VAL A 27 11.49 -8.72 15.19
C VAL A 27 10.04 -9.00 14.81
N LYS A 28 9.12 -8.58 15.68
CA LYS A 28 7.68 -8.67 15.43
C LYS A 28 7.34 -7.64 14.35
N MET A 29 6.96 -8.11 13.20
CA MET A 29 6.57 -7.26 12.06
C MET A 29 5.05 -7.26 11.92
N LEU A 30 4.48 -6.11 11.59
CA LEU A 30 3.07 -6.00 11.24
C LEU A 30 2.83 -6.47 9.80
N ASN A 31 1.62 -6.93 9.48
CA ASN A 31 1.23 -7.25 8.12
C ASN A 31 1.50 -6.08 7.16
N ALA A 32 1.23 -4.84 7.60
CA ALA A 32 1.50 -3.64 6.82
C ALA A 32 2.99 -3.43 6.51
N GLU A 33 3.90 -3.80 7.41
CA GLU A 33 5.34 -3.67 7.18
C GLU A 33 5.84 -4.66 6.14
N ILE A 34 5.29 -5.89 6.12
CA ILE A 34 5.56 -6.87 5.07
C ILE A 34 5.08 -6.35 3.71
N ILE A 35 3.86 -5.80 3.67
CA ILE A 35 3.29 -5.27 2.43
C ILE A 35 4.03 -4.02 1.95
N ALA A 36 4.55 -3.18 2.84
CA ALA A 36 5.34 -2.01 2.46
C ALA A 36 6.56 -2.41 1.61
N VAL A 37 7.23 -3.52 1.91
CA VAL A 37 8.35 -4.04 1.10
C VAL A 37 7.88 -4.44 -0.31
N ILE A 38 6.69 -5.01 -0.43
CA ILE A 38 6.11 -5.36 -1.74
C ILE A 38 5.74 -4.08 -2.52
N GLU A 39 5.19 -3.09 -1.83
CA GLU A 39 4.82 -1.81 -2.43
C GLU A 39 6.04 -0.94 -2.81
N GLU A 40 7.22 -1.18 -2.24
CA GLU A 40 8.48 -0.61 -2.75
C GLU A 40 8.81 -1.12 -4.16
N LEU A 41 8.59 -2.41 -4.43
CA LEU A 41 8.78 -2.97 -5.77
C LEU A 41 7.63 -2.60 -6.71
N ALA A 42 6.41 -2.69 -6.24
CA ALA A 42 5.18 -2.54 -7.01
C ALA A 42 4.21 -1.58 -6.32
N PRO A 43 4.49 -0.27 -6.34
CA PRO A 43 3.61 0.74 -5.75
C PRO A 43 2.18 0.65 -6.32
N ARG A 44 1.17 0.80 -5.48
CA ARG A 44 -0.25 0.78 -5.89
C ARG A 44 -0.57 1.83 -6.96
N SER A 45 0.20 2.91 -7.06
CA SER A 45 0.06 3.90 -8.12
C SER A 45 0.35 3.36 -9.53
N LEU A 46 0.97 2.19 -9.65
CA LEU A 46 1.19 1.49 -10.92
C LEU A 46 -0.02 0.67 -11.40
N GLN A 47 -1.03 0.46 -10.54
CA GLN A 47 -2.21 -0.30 -10.93
C GLN A 47 -2.98 0.35 -12.08
N GLU A 48 -3.73 -0.46 -12.82
CA GLU A 48 -4.69 0.03 -13.81
C GLU A 48 -5.84 0.78 -13.15
N SER A 49 -6.44 1.75 -13.84
CA SER A 49 -7.52 2.58 -13.26
C SER A 49 -8.79 1.80 -12.90
N TRP A 50 -8.99 0.64 -13.48
CA TRP A 50 -10.11 -0.26 -13.24
C TRP A 50 -9.82 -1.35 -12.20
N ASP A 51 -8.57 -1.41 -11.68
CA ASP A 51 -8.08 -2.46 -10.80
C ASP A 51 -8.43 -2.20 -9.32
N ASN A 52 -8.33 -3.25 -8.50
CA ASN A 52 -8.51 -3.22 -7.06
C ASN A 52 -7.30 -3.84 -6.34
N THR A 53 -6.09 -3.36 -6.64
CA THR A 53 -4.87 -3.71 -5.92
C THR A 53 -4.93 -3.20 -4.47
N GLY A 54 -4.41 -3.97 -3.53
CA GLY A 54 -4.29 -3.58 -2.13
C GLY A 54 -4.96 -4.55 -1.16
N TRP A 55 -5.25 -4.06 0.04
CA TRP A 55 -5.92 -4.84 1.08
C TRP A 55 -7.33 -5.22 0.65
N GLN A 56 -7.64 -6.53 0.74
CA GLN A 56 -8.94 -7.08 0.37
C GLN A 56 -9.78 -7.40 1.59
N VAL A 57 -9.17 -7.99 2.62
CA VAL A 57 -9.81 -8.42 3.88
C VAL A 57 -8.78 -8.34 5.00
N GLY A 58 -9.22 -8.13 6.23
CA GLY A 58 -8.41 -8.34 7.44
C GLY A 58 -7.85 -7.06 8.07
N ASN A 59 -6.82 -7.22 8.90
CA ASN A 59 -6.22 -6.16 9.70
C ASN A 59 -4.74 -5.93 9.31
N PRO A 60 -4.41 -4.82 8.64
CA PRO A 60 -3.03 -4.45 8.32
C PRO A 60 -2.11 -4.31 9.55
N LEU A 61 -2.67 -3.94 10.70
CA LEU A 61 -1.93 -3.70 11.95
C LEU A 61 -1.75 -4.95 12.81
N ALA A 62 -2.24 -6.11 12.37
CA ALA A 62 -1.96 -7.37 13.07
C ALA A 62 -0.48 -7.75 12.96
N GLU A 63 0.08 -8.35 14.03
CA GLU A 63 1.41 -8.96 14.00
C GLU A 63 1.41 -10.11 12.98
N CYS A 64 2.36 -10.12 12.06
CA CYS A 64 2.48 -11.15 11.03
C CYS A 64 3.08 -12.43 11.63
N THR A 65 2.35 -13.53 11.57
CA THR A 65 2.82 -14.86 12.01
C THR A 65 3.44 -15.67 10.89
N GLY A 66 3.12 -15.31 9.64
CA GLY A 66 3.60 -15.91 8.41
C GLY A 66 2.80 -15.43 7.22
N ALA A 67 3.36 -15.57 6.02
CA ALA A 67 2.70 -15.19 4.77
C ALA A 67 2.63 -16.37 3.81
N LEU A 68 1.44 -16.60 3.22
CA LEU A 68 1.23 -17.56 2.14
C LEU A 68 1.04 -16.81 0.83
N LEU A 69 1.77 -17.19 -0.22
CA LEU A 69 1.69 -16.59 -1.54
C LEU A 69 0.86 -17.48 -2.46
N CYS A 70 -0.06 -16.87 -3.23
CA CYS A 70 -0.88 -17.60 -4.19
C CYS A 70 -1.18 -16.74 -5.43
N LEU A 71 -1.69 -17.38 -6.47
CA LEU A 71 -2.22 -16.70 -7.65
C LEU A 71 -3.65 -16.22 -7.39
N ASP A 72 -4.51 -17.14 -6.99
CA ASP A 72 -5.93 -16.96 -6.70
C ASP A 72 -6.24 -17.28 -5.24
N VAL A 73 -7.09 -16.50 -4.61
CA VAL A 73 -7.58 -16.79 -3.26
C VAL A 73 -8.87 -17.60 -3.35
N THR A 74 -8.79 -18.85 -2.90
CA THR A 74 -9.95 -19.74 -2.74
C THR A 74 -10.20 -20.06 -1.27
N PRO A 75 -11.37 -20.62 -0.89
CA PRO A 75 -11.59 -21.08 0.48
C PRO A 75 -10.49 -22.03 0.98
N GLU A 76 -10.01 -22.92 0.10
CA GLU A 76 -8.98 -23.91 0.40
C GLU A 76 -7.62 -23.23 0.70
N VAL A 77 -7.26 -22.19 -0.06
CA VAL A 77 -6.02 -21.41 0.15
C VAL A 77 -6.06 -20.69 1.51
N VAL A 78 -7.22 -20.16 1.90
CA VAL A 78 -7.38 -19.52 3.21
C VAL A 78 -7.23 -20.54 4.34
N LEU A 79 -7.83 -21.73 4.19
CA LEU A 79 -7.68 -22.82 5.16
C LEU A 79 -6.24 -23.35 5.21
N GLU A 80 -5.54 -23.45 4.08
CA GLU A 80 -4.12 -23.80 4.02
C GLU A 80 -3.27 -22.78 4.77
N ALA A 81 -3.53 -21.49 4.60
CA ALA A 81 -2.82 -20.42 5.35
C ALA A 81 -3.00 -20.61 6.87
N ARG A 82 -4.23 -20.88 7.34
CA ARG A 82 -4.51 -21.22 8.73
C ARG A 82 -3.68 -22.42 9.19
N ASP A 83 -3.73 -23.51 8.45
CA ASP A 83 -3.08 -24.78 8.81
C ASP A 83 -1.54 -24.65 8.83
N CYS A 84 -0.98 -23.73 8.03
CA CYS A 84 0.43 -23.35 8.04
C CYS A 84 0.78 -22.32 9.13
N GLY A 85 -0.19 -21.82 9.91
CA GLY A 85 0.02 -20.78 10.92
C GLY A 85 0.28 -19.39 10.33
N CYS A 86 -0.10 -19.15 9.06
CA CYS A 86 0.03 -17.88 8.37
C CYS A 86 -1.24 -17.03 8.56
N ASN A 87 -1.09 -15.79 8.99
CA ASN A 87 -2.20 -14.84 9.09
C ASN A 87 -2.21 -13.76 7.99
N LEU A 88 -1.34 -13.91 6.99
CA LEU A 88 -1.29 -13.06 5.81
C LEU A 88 -1.31 -13.92 4.55
N VAL A 89 -2.23 -13.63 3.64
CA VAL A 89 -2.24 -14.17 2.27
C VAL A 89 -1.92 -13.05 1.30
N ILE A 90 -0.92 -13.27 0.44
CA ILE A 90 -0.53 -12.33 -0.60
C ILE A 90 -0.84 -12.99 -1.93
N SER A 91 -1.82 -12.43 -2.65
CA SER A 91 -2.26 -12.96 -3.94
C SER A 91 -1.86 -12.07 -5.10
N HIS A 92 -1.81 -12.66 -6.29
CA HIS A 92 -1.75 -11.88 -7.52
C HIS A 92 -3.14 -11.30 -7.82
N HIS A 93 -4.13 -12.14 -8.06
CA HIS A 93 -5.48 -11.71 -8.39
C HIS A 93 -6.24 -11.20 -7.16
N PRO A 94 -6.98 -10.08 -7.27
CA PRO A 94 -7.76 -9.56 -6.17
C PRO A 94 -8.98 -10.44 -5.87
N LEU A 95 -9.12 -10.85 -4.60
CA LEU A 95 -10.28 -11.60 -4.15
C LEU A 95 -11.58 -10.82 -4.38
N ILE A 96 -11.55 -9.51 -4.14
CA ILE A 96 -12.70 -8.60 -4.34
C ILE A 96 -12.40 -7.70 -5.53
N PHE A 97 -12.62 -8.20 -6.76
CA PHE A 97 -12.42 -7.40 -7.97
C PHE A 97 -13.54 -6.38 -8.19
N LYS A 98 -14.79 -6.78 -7.93
CA LYS A 98 -15.97 -5.92 -7.97
C LYS A 98 -16.57 -5.81 -6.59
N GLY A 99 -17.07 -4.62 -6.23
CA GLY A 99 -17.71 -4.38 -4.94
C GLY A 99 -18.83 -5.38 -4.65
N LEU A 100 -18.84 -5.91 -3.42
CA LEU A 100 -19.86 -6.85 -2.95
C LEU A 100 -20.98 -6.09 -2.26
N LYS A 101 -22.23 -6.44 -2.58
CA LYS A 101 -23.42 -5.88 -1.91
C LYS A 101 -23.81 -6.66 -0.64
N GLN A 102 -23.38 -7.92 -0.54
CA GLN A 102 -23.68 -8.83 0.58
C GLN A 102 -22.61 -9.90 0.69
N ILE A 103 -22.41 -10.46 1.87
CA ILE A 103 -21.51 -11.58 2.15
C ILE A 103 -22.32 -12.63 2.90
N THR A 104 -22.77 -13.68 2.20
CA THR A 104 -23.65 -14.73 2.71
C THR A 104 -23.08 -16.14 2.59
N GLY A 105 -21.86 -16.28 1.99
CA GLY A 105 -21.28 -17.58 1.69
C GLY A 105 -21.83 -18.27 0.43
N ALA A 106 -22.66 -17.57 -0.36
CA ALA A 106 -23.31 -18.15 -1.54
C ALA A 106 -22.33 -18.45 -2.70
N THR A 107 -21.17 -17.81 -2.72
CA THR A 107 -20.12 -18.03 -3.73
C THR A 107 -18.80 -18.39 -3.08
N LEU A 108 -17.88 -19.04 -3.82
CA LEU A 108 -16.53 -19.36 -3.33
C LEU A 108 -15.79 -18.09 -2.86
N GLN A 109 -15.93 -16.98 -3.57
CA GLN A 109 -15.39 -15.68 -3.14
C GLN A 109 -15.91 -15.28 -1.75
N GLN A 110 -17.23 -15.36 -1.53
CA GLN A 110 -17.82 -15.00 -0.24
C GLN A 110 -17.40 -15.98 0.87
N GLN A 111 -17.27 -17.27 0.56
CA GLN A 111 -16.77 -18.28 1.49
C GLN A 111 -15.32 -18.01 1.88
N ALA A 112 -14.45 -17.69 0.92
CA ALA A 112 -13.06 -17.28 1.21
C ALA A 112 -13.00 -16.05 2.12
N ILE A 113 -13.85 -15.04 1.88
CA ILE A 113 -13.95 -13.84 2.74
C ILE A 113 -14.38 -14.22 4.17
N LEU A 114 -15.42 -15.04 4.29
CA LEU A 114 -15.91 -15.48 5.61
C LEU A 114 -14.86 -16.28 6.37
N HIS A 115 -14.16 -17.20 5.70
CA HIS A 115 -13.05 -17.93 6.31
C HIS A 115 -11.91 -16.98 6.73
N ALA A 116 -11.51 -16.04 5.87
CA ALA A 116 -10.47 -15.09 6.21
C ALA A 116 -10.81 -14.26 7.46
N ILE A 117 -12.07 -13.80 7.56
CA ILE A 117 -12.53 -13.04 8.73
C ILE A 117 -12.58 -13.92 9.98
N SER A 118 -13.13 -15.15 9.88
CA SER A 118 -13.27 -16.04 11.06
C SER A 118 -11.92 -16.53 11.60
N GLU A 119 -10.95 -16.74 10.72
CA GLU A 119 -9.61 -17.22 11.06
C GLU A 119 -8.59 -16.08 11.34
N GLY A 120 -9.02 -14.81 11.24
CA GLY A 120 -8.14 -13.65 11.47
C GLY A 120 -7.05 -13.49 10.42
N ILE A 121 -7.28 -13.98 9.20
CA ILE A 121 -6.34 -13.94 8.09
C ILE A 121 -6.56 -12.67 7.27
N SER A 122 -5.49 -11.92 7.04
CA SER A 122 -5.48 -10.75 6.18
C SER A 122 -5.12 -11.13 4.74
N ILE A 123 -5.76 -10.48 3.77
CA ILE A 123 -5.53 -10.75 2.35
C ILE A 123 -5.14 -9.45 1.66
N TYR A 124 -4.01 -9.49 0.96
CA TYR A 124 -3.50 -8.41 0.12
C TYR A 124 -3.31 -8.91 -1.31
N SER A 125 -3.68 -8.11 -2.32
CA SER A 125 -3.51 -8.47 -3.74
C SER A 125 -2.68 -7.41 -4.45
N SER A 126 -1.68 -7.84 -5.25
CA SER A 126 -0.73 -6.94 -5.92
C SER A 126 -1.03 -6.73 -7.41
N HIS A 127 -1.78 -7.61 -8.04
CA HIS A 127 -2.35 -7.61 -9.39
C HIS A 127 -1.57 -6.76 -10.41
N THR A 128 -2.26 -5.83 -11.11
CA THR A 128 -1.64 -5.04 -12.18
C THR A 128 -0.52 -4.11 -11.70
N ALA A 129 -0.44 -3.80 -10.42
CA ALA A 129 0.69 -3.04 -9.90
C ALA A 129 2.01 -3.80 -10.09
N VAL A 130 2.05 -5.10 -9.79
CA VAL A 130 3.26 -5.93 -9.99
C VAL A 130 3.49 -6.27 -11.46
N ASP A 131 2.43 -6.33 -12.30
CA ASP A 131 2.59 -6.52 -13.74
C ASP A 131 3.27 -5.32 -14.40
N ASN A 132 2.92 -4.11 -13.95
CA ASN A 132 3.45 -2.85 -14.46
C ASN A 132 4.78 -2.43 -13.80
N ALA A 133 5.18 -3.09 -12.71
CA ALA A 133 6.42 -2.77 -12.01
C ALA A 133 7.66 -3.18 -12.80
N ARG A 134 8.71 -2.34 -12.71
CA ARG A 134 10.03 -2.73 -13.21
C ARG A 134 10.58 -3.89 -12.36
N GLY A 135 10.90 -5.01 -13.01
CA GLY A 135 11.30 -6.25 -12.31
C GLY A 135 10.13 -7.11 -11.83
N GLY A 136 8.88 -6.72 -12.15
CA GLY A 136 7.68 -7.49 -11.84
C GLY A 136 7.47 -8.68 -12.77
N VAL A 137 6.20 -9.13 -12.87
CA VAL A 137 5.83 -10.39 -13.56
C VAL A 137 6.31 -10.43 -15.00
N SER A 138 6.09 -9.35 -15.78
CA SER A 138 6.50 -9.30 -17.19
C SER A 138 8.02 -9.44 -17.35
N TYR A 139 8.82 -8.87 -16.47
CA TYR A 139 10.28 -9.01 -16.47
C TYR A 139 10.71 -10.42 -16.05
N ALA A 140 10.04 -11.02 -15.06
CA ALA A 140 10.32 -12.39 -14.64
C ALA A 140 10.01 -13.40 -15.76
N MET A 141 8.92 -13.19 -16.51
CA MET A 141 8.56 -13.99 -17.69
C MET A 141 9.64 -13.86 -18.78
N ALA A 142 10.04 -12.65 -19.12
CA ALA A 142 11.09 -12.41 -20.11
C ALA A 142 12.41 -13.10 -19.73
N ALA A 143 12.81 -13.03 -18.46
CA ALA A 143 14.00 -13.70 -17.95
C ALA A 143 13.90 -15.22 -18.08
N LYS A 144 12.75 -15.82 -17.75
CA LYS A 144 12.53 -17.27 -17.91
C LYS A 144 12.55 -17.73 -19.38
N LEU A 145 12.11 -16.88 -20.30
CA LEU A 145 12.14 -17.14 -21.73
C LEU A 145 13.53 -16.86 -22.37
N GLY A 146 14.48 -16.32 -21.61
CA GLY A 146 15.79 -15.91 -22.13
C GLY A 146 15.72 -14.70 -23.06
N VAL A 147 14.68 -13.89 -22.98
CA VAL A 147 14.45 -12.72 -23.84
C VAL A 147 15.04 -11.47 -23.18
N ARG A 148 15.79 -10.68 -23.95
CA ARG A 148 16.32 -9.40 -23.48
C ARG A 148 15.25 -8.32 -23.57
N VAL A 149 14.87 -7.76 -22.43
CA VAL A 149 13.96 -6.61 -22.35
C VAL A 149 14.67 -5.35 -22.82
N LEU A 150 14.16 -4.67 -23.84
CA LEU A 150 14.68 -3.39 -24.34
C LEU A 150 13.99 -2.21 -23.65
N GLY A 151 12.72 -2.36 -23.28
CA GLY A 151 11.90 -1.34 -22.65
C GLY A 151 10.43 -1.74 -22.62
N THR A 152 9.59 -0.86 -22.09
CA THR A 152 8.14 -1.00 -22.07
C THR A 152 7.52 -0.13 -23.17
N LEU A 153 6.47 -0.63 -23.84
CA LEU A 153 5.78 0.11 -24.91
C LEU A 153 5.01 1.33 -24.38
N ALA A 154 4.41 1.17 -23.20
CA ALA A 154 3.65 2.21 -22.51
C ALA A 154 4.13 2.28 -21.04
N PRO A 155 5.22 3.01 -20.76
CA PRO A 155 5.76 3.08 -19.41
C PRO A 155 4.77 3.77 -18.47
N ARG A 156 4.51 3.13 -17.31
CA ARG A 156 3.85 3.77 -16.17
C ARG A 156 4.92 4.18 -15.18
N MET A 157 4.86 5.43 -14.76
CA MET A 157 5.73 5.94 -13.71
C MET A 157 4.88 6.10 -12.45
N PRO A 158 5.29 5.52 -11.31
CA PRO A 158 4.62 5.83 -10.05
C PRO A 158 4.74 7.33 -9.80
N ALA A 159 3.70 7.91 -9.24
CA ALA A 159 3.82 9.26 -8.71
C ALA A 159 4.89 9.23 -7.61
N THR A 160 6.03 9.87 -7.87
CA THR A 160 7.15 9.92 -6.91
C THR A 160 7.08 11.16 -6.03
N TRP A 161 6.26 12.14 -6.44
CA TRP A 161 6.11 13.42 -5.80
C TRP A 161 4.64 13.84 -5.76
N GLN A 162 4.26 14.52 -4.68
CA GLN A 162 3.00 15.25 -4.56
C GLN A 162 3.28 16.69 -4.18
N GLN A 163 2.35 17.56 -4.47
CA GLN A 163 2.41 18.95 -4.03
C GLN A 163 1.58 19.10 -2.76
N LEU A 164 2.24 19.44 -1.66
CA LEU A 164 1.58 19.88 -0.45
C LEU A 164 1.09 21.31 -0.66
N ASN A 165 -0.17 21.55 -0.32
CA ASN A 165 -0.76 22.88 -0.22
C ASN A 165 -1.33 23.03 1.18
N VAL A 166 -0.83 23.99 1.94
CA VAL A 166 -1.35 24.26 3.29
C VAL A 166 -1.55 25.76 3.47
N ILE A 167 -2.71 26.11 4.01
CA ILE A 167 -3.05 27.49 4.37
C ILE A 167 -2.80 27.65 5.86
N VAL A 168 -2.12 28.73 6.24
CA VAL A 168 -1.70 28.97 7.61
C VAL A 168 -1.68 30.49 7.89
N PRO A 169 -1.99 30.95 9.13
CA PRO A 169 -1.79 32.32 9.51
C PRO A 169 -0.37 32.79 9.20
N ARG A 170 -0.24 34.03 8.70
CA ARG A 170 1.05 34.55 8.22
C ARG A 170 2.16 34.51 9.28
N ASP A 171 1.83 34.78 10.54
CA ASP A 171 2.77 34.74 11.66
C ASP A 171 3.30 33.36 11.99
N LYS A 172 2.58 32.30 11.59
CA LYS A 172 2.95 30.87 11.79
C LYS A 172 3.64 30.23 10.57
N ALA A 173 3.64 30.93 9.45
CA ALA A 173 4.10 30.36 8.17
C ALA A 173 5.58 29.95 8.18
N SER A 174 6.45 30.72 8.86
CA SER A 174 7.89 30.42 8.93
C SER A 174 8.12 29.14 9.73
N ASP A 175 7.52 29.07 10.93
CA ASP A 175 7.70 27.93 11.83
C ASP A 175 7.20 26.63 11.20
N LEU A 176 6.00 26.68 10.57
CA LEU A 176 5.45 25.52 9.87
C LEU A 176 6.33 25.11 8.67
N ARG A 177 6.80 26.08 7.88
CA ARG A 177 7.69 25.80 6.75
C ARG A 177 8.96 25.08 7.20
N GLU A 178 9.60 25.55 8.28
CA GLU A 178 10.82 24.92 8.82
C GLU A 178 10.54 23.51 9.32
N ALA A 179 9.46 23.29 10.08
CA ALA A 179 9.07 21.97 10.54
C ALA A 179 8.80 21.00 9.37
N LEU A 180 8.17 21.47 8.29
CA LEU A 180 7.91 20.68 7.08
C LEU A 180 9.22 20.34 6.35
N ILE A 181 10.17 21.26 6.27
CA ILE A 181 11.51 21.03 5.68
C ILE A 181 12.28 19.98 6.48
N ASP A 182 12.25 20.05 7.80
CA ASP A 182 12.95 19.08 8.68
C ASP A 182 12.47 17.65 8.50
N VAL A 183 11.22 17.44 8.10
CA VAL A 183 10.68 16.13 7.79
C VAL A 183 10.84 15.73 6.32
N GLY A 184 11.44 16.60 5.50
CA GLY A 184 11.82 16.32 4.10
C GLY A 184 10.86 16.84 3.04
N ALA A 185 9.91 17.71 3.39
CA ALA A 185 9.16 18.47 2.39
C ALA A 185 10.08 19.49 1.69
N GLY A 186 9.75 19.88 0.47
CA GLY A 186 10.58 20.80 -0.31
C GLY A 186 11.73 20.14 -1.07
N ALA A 187 11.97 18.85 -0.88
CA ALA A 187 12.93 18.10 -1.69
C ALA A 187 12.43 18.01 -3.15
N THR A 188 13.36 18.01 -4.11
CA THR A 188 13.02 17.91 -5.54
C THR A 188 13.70 16.70 -6.20
N ALA A 189 13.32 16.41 -7.44
CA ALA A 189 13.96 15.37 -8.25
C ALA A 189 15.43 15.72 -8.61
N ASP A 190 15.76 17.01 -8.62
CA ASP A 190 17.15 17.47 -8.80
C ASP A 190 17.81 17.63 -7.42
N PRO A 191 18.80 16.78 -7.06
CA PRO A 191 19.42 16.81 -5.73
C PRO A 191 20.23 18.08 -5.42
N ARG A 192 20.35 19.00 -6.39
CA ARG A 192 20.98 20.30 -6.19
C ARG A 192 20.04 21.33 -5.58
N TYR A 193 18.73 21.01 -5.46
CA TYR A 193 17.72 21.85 -4.89
C TYR A 193 16.93 21.11 -3.82
N ASP A 194 16.90 21.68 -2.62
CA ASP A 194 16.06 21.23 -1.53
C ASP A 194 15.32 22.42 -0.92
N SER A 195 14.50 22.16 0.09
CA SER A 195 13.74 23.19 0.81
C SER A 195 12.90 24.09 -0.09
N CYS A 196 12.54 23.57 -1.28
CA CYS A 196 11.79 24.34 -2.27
C CYS A 196 10.37 24.63 -1.76
N THR A 197 10.06 25.90 -1.63
CA THR A 197 8.75 26.38 -1.18
C THR A 197 8.28 27.53 -2.05
N PHE A 198 7.00 27.56 -2.36
CA PHE A 198 6.34 28.71 -2.95
C PHE A 198 5.31 29.24 -1.97
N THR A 199 5.36 30.54 -1.67
CA THR A 199 4.49 31.19 -0.69
C THR A 199 3.63 32.24 -1.36
N ILE A 200 2.30 32.14 -1.19
CA ILE A 200 1.33 33.09 -1.72
C ILE A 200 0.61 33.71 -0.53
N GLY A 201 0.67 35.03 -0.40
CA GLY A 201 -0.13 35.79 0.58
C GLY A 201 -1.57 35.93 0.10
N GLY A 202 -2.50 35.84 1.02
CA GLY A 202 -3.94 35.96 0.72
C GLY A 202 -4.74 36.39 1.94
N ARG A 203 -6.05 36.52 1.72
CA ARG A 203 -7.04 36.69 2.76
C ARG A 203 -7.96 35.50 2.76
N GLY A 204 -8.17 34.91 3.93
CA GLY A 204 -9.06 33.80 4.15
C GLY A 204 -10.31 34.17 4.90
N SER A 205 -11.33 33.32 4.83
CA SER A 205 -12.47 33.34 5.72
C SER A 205 -12.88 31.94 6.07
N PHE A 206 -13.25 31.70 7.32
CA PHE A 206 -13.70 30.40 7.78
C PHE A 206 -14.63 30.51 8.99
N ARG A 207 -15.33 29.43 9.28
CA ARG A 207 -16.09 29.26 10.51
C ARG A 207 -15.66 27.96 11.18
N ALA A 208 -15.09 28.04 12.37
CA ALA A 208 -14.81 26.88 13.19
C ALA A 208 -16.11 26.34 13.79
N LEU A 209 -16.36 25.04 13.63
CA LEU A 209 -17.53 24.36 14.20
C LEU A 209 -17.14 23.66 15.51
N ASP A 210 -18.16 23.17 16.25
CA ASP A 210 -17.94 22.42 17.48
C ASP A 210 -16.94 21.25 17.28
N GLY A 211 -15.97 21.11 18.20
CA GLY A 211 -14.89 20.15 18.11
C GLY A 211 -13.66 20.63 17.31
N ALA A 212 -13.70 21.78 16.66
CA ALA A 212 -12.52 22.38 16.03
C ALA A 212 -11.61 23.04 17.07
N SER A 213 -10.31 23.19 16.71
CA SER A 213 -9.32 23.96 17.47
C SER A 213 -8.67 25.00 16.54
N PRO A 214 -9.36 26.13 16.28
CA PRO A 214 -8.86 27.13 15.36
C PRO A 214 -7.60 27.82 15.92
N ALA A 215 -6.63 28.12 15.05
CA ALA A 215 -5.45 28.88 15.41
C ALA A 215 -5.77 30.39 15.61
N VAL A 216 -6.86 30.86 15.02
CA VAL A 216 -7.34 32.25 15.08
C VAL A 216 -8.88 32.21 15.18
N GLY A 217 -9.47 33.13 15.94
CA GLY A 217 -10.92 33.32 16.05
C GLY A 217 -11.61 32.34 17.01
N ASP A 218 -12.93 32.48 17.09
CA ASP A 218 -13.80 31.72 18.00
C ASP A 218 -14.64 30.67 17.29
N ILE A 219 -15.06 29.65 18.06
CA ILE A 219 -15.96 28.61 17.57
C ILE A 219 -17.34 29.24 17.21
N GLU A 220 -17.91 28.79 16.08
CA GLU A 220 -19.16 29.26 15.48
C GLU A 220 -19.18 30.71 14.98
N ALA A 221 -18.14 31.49 15.23
CA ALA A 221 -17.98 32.82 14.61
C ALA A 221 -17.50 32.68 13.15
N LEU A 222 -17.98 33.58 12.30
CA LEU A 222 -17.38 33.76 10.97
C LEU A 222 -16.16 34.68 11.10
N GLU A 223 -14.99 34.11 10.96
CA GLU A 223 -13.76 34.88 10.79
C GLU A 223 -13.64 35.27 9.32
N ASP A 224 -13.50 36.54 9.06
CA ASP A 224 -13.39 37.09 7.71
C ASP A 224 -12.15 37.97 7.61
N ASP A 225 -11.57 38.02 6.39
CA ASP A 225 -10.37 38.82 6.10
C ASP A 225 -9.14 38.47 6.96
N THR A 226 -9.00 37.18 7.33
CA THR A 226 -7.81 36.67 8.05
C THR A 226 -6.56 36.76 7.16
N ASP A 227 -5.44 37.24 7.73
CA ASP A 227 -4.16 37.35 6.99
C ASP A 227 -3.46 36.00 6.94
N GLU A 228 -3.55 35.34 5.80
CA GLU A 228 -3.08 33.98 5.60
C GLU A 228 -2.07 33.87 4.46
N VAL A 229 -1.31 32.78 4.47
CA VAL A 229 -0.44 32.39 3.37
C VAL A 229 -0.71 30.96 2.98
N LEU A 230 -0.67 30.72 1.68
CA LEU A 230 -0.62 29.38 1.10
C LEU A 230 0.85 28.99 0.93
N LEU A 231 1.28 27.93 1.61
CA LEU A 231 2.57 27.28 1.39
C LEU A 231 2.38 26.13 0.41
N GLN A 232 3.18 26.11 -0.64
CA GLN A 232 3.23 25.02 -1.63
C GLN A 232 4.62 24.41 -1.62
N MET A 233 4.70 23.10 -1.42
CA MET A 233 5.96 22.37 -1.33
C MET A 233 5.86 21.02 -2.05
N PRO A 234 6.88 20.61 -2.85
CA PRO A 234 6.95 19.24 -3.34
C PRO A 234 7.27 18.29 -2.18
N VAL A 235 6.59 17.15 -2.14
CA VAL A 235 6.79 16.12 -1.11
C VAL A 235 6.96 14.77 -1.79
N PRO A 236 8.06 14.04 -1.50
CA PRO A 236 8.18 12.65 -1.93
C PRO A 236 7.04 11.80 -1.37
N VAL A 237 6.41 10.97 -2.20
CA VAL A 237 5.23 10.16 -1.78
C VAL A 237 5.53 9.33 -0.52
N ARG A 238 6.75 8.80 -0.36
CA ARG A 238 7.18 8.05 0.82
C ARG A 238 7.15 8.85 2.13
N LEU A 239 7.14 10.17 2.07
CA LEU A 239 7.17 11.05 3.25
C LEU A 239 5.80 11.65 3.60
N ILE A 240 4.75 11.41 2.80
CA ILE A 240 3.43 12.05 2.99
C ILE A 240 2.88 11.80 4.39
N SER A 241 2.87 10.54 4.86
CA SER A 241 2.36 10.22 6.20
C SER A 241 3.10 10.97 7.30
N LYS A 242 4.43 11.11 7.18
CA LYS A 242 5.26 11.85 8.13
C LYS A 242 4.96 13.34 8.09
N VAL A 243 4.85 13.90 6.88
CA VAL A 243 4.53 15.31 6.66
C VAL A 243 3.14 15.68 7.19
N CYS A 244 2.13 14.80 7.01
CA CYS A 244 0.77 15.05 7.49
C CYS A 244 0.63 14.88 9.02
N SER A 245 1.62 14.35 9.72
CA SER A 245 1.64 14.24 11.19
C SER A 245 2.47 15.32 11.88
N THR A 246 3.10 16.18 11.10
CA THR A 246 3.84 17.39 11.56
C THR A 246 2.88 18.55 11.78
#